data_5ec3ab04cea784b1026b61f9fc88f226
#
_entry.id   5ec3ab04cea784b1026b61f9fc88f226
#
_cell.length_a   1.000
_cell.length_b   1.000
_cell.length_c   1.000
_cell.angle_alpha   90.00
_cell.angle_beta   90.00
_cell.angle_gamma   90.00
#
_symmetry.space_group_name_H-M   'P 1'
#
loop_
_entity.id
_entity.type
_entity.pdbx_description
1 polymer ?
#
loop_
_entity_poly.entity_id
_entity_poly.type
_entity_poly.pdbx_seq_one_letter_code
_entity_poly.pdbx_strand_id
1 'polypeptide(L)'
;MQQTKEHPQYKFEYAVHDPHTGDVKEQWESRDGDAVKGSYSLKEADGGTRTVEYHADKHNGFVAVVKKVGGHSKPEITYHGAKPHY
;
A
#
# COMPACT_ATOMS: atom_id res chain seq x y z
N MET A 1 0.27 27.04 -17.69
CA MET A 1 -0.73 26.36 -16.91
C MET A 1 -0.74 26.87 -15.49
N GLN A 2 -1.88 27.09 -15.02
CA GLN A 2 -2.11 27.66 -13.75
C GLN A 2 -2.03 26.59 -12.66
N GLN A 3 -1.22 26.82 -11.68
CA GLN A 3 -1.17 25.93 -10.54
C GLN A 3 -2.25 26.33 -9.56
N THR A 4 -3.16 25.46 -9.29
CA THR A 4 -4.22 25.78 -8.36
C THR A 4 -3.72 25.66 -6.94
N LYS A 5 -4.49 26.20 -6.03
CA LYS A 5 -4.22 26.06 -4.61
C LYS A 5 -4.87 24.86 -4.01
N GLU A 6 -5.49 24.06 -4.83
CA GLU A 6 -6.17 22.90 -4.37
C GLU A 6 -5.20 21.85 -3.88
N HIS A 7 -5.72 20.94 -3.10
CA HIS A 7 -4.94 19.82 -2.64
C HIS A 7 -4.46 18.99 -3.81
N PRO A 8 -3.24 18.50 -3.75
CA PRO A 8 -2.85 17.47 -4.70
C PRO A 8 -3.79 16.28 -4.55
N GLN A 9 -4.28 15.81 -5.65
CA GLN A 9 -5.11 14.62 -5.68
C GLN A 9 -4.62 13.71 -6.77
N TYR A 10 -4.49 12.45 -6.46
CA TYR A 10 -4.22 11.46 -7.47
C TYR A 10 -4.69 10.09 -7.00
N LYS A 11 -4.87 9.24 -7.94
CA LYS A 11 -5.19 7.86 -7.68
C LYS A 11 -4.53 7.04 -8.78
N PHE A 12 -3.84 5.97 -8.39
CA PHE A 12 -3.32 5.07 -9.41
C PHE A 12 -3.54 3.65 -8.98
N GLU A 13 -3.57 2.79 -9.97
CA GLU A 13 -3.70 1.37 -9.78
C GLU A 13 -2.70 0.68 -10.68
N TYR A 14 -2.17 -0.42 -10.20
CA TYR A 14 -1.14 -1.14 -10.89
C TYR A 14 -1.33 -2.62 -10.58
N ALA A 15 -1.26 -3.44 -11.60
CA ALA A 15 -1.40 -4.87 -11.43
C ALA A 15 -0.48 -5.59 -12.42
N VAL A 16 0.19 -6.61 -11.94
CA VAL A 16 1.02 -7.47 -12.76
C VAL A 16 0.63 -8.91 -12.46
N HIS A 17 0.40 -9.66 -13.52
CA HIS A 17 0.09 -11.07 -13.39
C HIS A 17 0.87 -11.80 -14.47
N ASP A 18 1.97 -12.43 -14.07
CA ASP A 18 2.85 -13.13 -14.99
C ASP A 18 2.67 -14.63 -14.80
N PRO A 19 2.00 -15.32 -15.72
CA PRO A 19 1.77 -16.75 -15.58
C PRO A 19 3.04 -17.57 -15.71
N HIS A 20 4.08 -17.04 -16.34
CA HIS A 20 5.32 -17.80 -16.50
C HIS A 20 6.10 -17.90 -15.21
N THR A 21 6.12 -16.81 -14.46
CA THR A 21 6.86 -16.81 -13.19
C THR A 21 5.95 -16.98 -12.01
N GLY A 22 4.64 -16.90 -12.22
CA GLY A 22 3.69 -16.94 -11.13
C GLY A 22 3.63 -15.66 -10.34
N ASP A 23 4.20 -14.58 -10.83
CA ASP A 23 4.17 -13.30 -10.14
C ASP A 23 2.78 -12.70 -10.20
N VAL A 24 2.30 -12.31 -9.03
CA VAL A 24 1.04 -11.58 -8.93
C VAL A 24 1.32 -10.41 -7.99
N LYS A 25 1.15 -9.21 -8.50
CA LYS A 25 1.37 -7.99 -7.74
C LYS A 25 0.27 -7.01 -8.04
N GLU A 26 -0.23 -6.37 -7.02
CA GLU A 26 -1.26 -5.35 -7.17
C GLU A 26 -0.93 -4.21 -6.22
N GLN A 27 -1.17 -3.01 -6.69
CA GLN A 27 -0.97 -1.83 -5.86
C GLN A 27 -1.93 -0.75 -6.28
N TRP A 28 -2.47 -0.05 -5.31
CA TRP A 28 -3.21 1.17 -5.57
C TRP A 28 -2.84 2.19 -4.50
N GLU A 29 -2.97 3.44 -4.85
CA GLU A 29 -2.72 4.52 -3.92
C GLU A 29 -3.61 5.69 -4.28
N SER A 30 -4.09 6.35 -3.27
CA SER A 30 -4.94 7.53 -3.41
C SER A 30 -4.42 8.61 -2.49
N ARG A 31 -4.35 9.81 -3.00
CA ARG A 31 -3.91 10.96 -2.22
C ARG A 31 -4.91 12.08 -2.33
N ASP A 32 -5.17 12.73 -1.22
CA ASP A 32 -6.03 13.90 -1.16
C ASP A 32 -5.42 14.85 -0.15
N GLY A 33 -4.71 15.87 -0.66
CA GLY A 33 -4.00 16.80 0.19
C GLY A 33 -2.91 16.10 0.98
N ASP A 34 -3.02 16.15 2.29
CA ASP A 34 -2.05 15.53 3.18
C ASP A 34 -2.39 14.08 3.50
N ALA A 35 -3.56 13.64 3.09
CA ALA A 35 -4.00 12.29 3.40
C ALA A 35 -3.63 11.35 2.25
N VAL A 36 -2.96 10.27 2.60
CA VAL A 36 -2.54 9.25 1.63
C VAL A 36 -3.01 7.92 2.18
N LYS A 37 -3.53 7.09 1.31
CA LYS A 37 -3.83 5.71 1.66
C LYS A 37 -3.58 4.83 0.46
N GLY A 38 -3.23 3.59 0.75
CA GLY A 38 -2.94 2.67 -0.32
C GLY A 38 -2.81 1.26 0.18
N SER A 39 -2.60 0.40 -0.76
CA SER A 39 -2.43 -1.01 -0.47
C SER A 39 -1.60 -1.63 -1.58
N TYR A 40 -0.73 -2.56 -1.21
CA TYR A 40 -0.14 -3.41 -2.22
C TYR A 40 -0.18 -4.84 -1.74
N SER A 41 -0.24 -5.75 -2.69
CA SER A 41 -0.19 -7.17 -2.38
C SER A 41 0.71 -7.87 -3.37
N LEU A 42 1.32 -8.94 -2.90
CA LEU A 42 2.18 -9.75 -3.75
C LEU A 42 2.08 -11.20 -3.33
N LYS A 43 2.25 -12.07 -4.30
CA LYS A 43 2.30 -13.49 -4.03
C LYS A 43 3.72 -13.88 -3.68
N GLU A 44 3.86 -14.62 -2.61
CA GLU A 44 5.17 -15.02 -2.13
C GLU A 44 5.51 -16.44 -2.58
N ALA A 45 6.79 -16.77 -2.41
CA ALA A 45 7.32 -18.04 -2.91
C ALA A 45 6.63 -19.24 -2.27
N ASP A 46 6.15 -19.12 -1.06
CA ASP A 46 5.48 -20.21 -0.37
C ASP A 46 4.01 -20.35 -0.74
N GLY A 47 3.54 -19.58 -1.72
CA GLY A 47 2.16 -19.63 -2.17
C GLY A 47 1.23 -18.71 -1.43
N GLY A 48 1.69 -18.06 -0.38
CA GLY A 48 0.87 -17.08 0.33
C GLY A 48 0.84 -15.75 -0.36
N THR A 49 -0.06 -14.90 0.09
CA THR A 49 -0.18 -13.54 -0.41
C THR A 49 0.04 -12.59 0.74
N ARG A 50 0.97 -11.68 0.55
CA ARG A 50 1.23 -10.62 1.53
C ARG A 50 0.54 -9.35 1.05
N THR A 51 -0.18 -8.73 1.96
CA THR A 51 -0.86 -7.46 1.69
C THR A 51 -0.40 -6.45 2.72
N VAL A 52 -0.05 -5.27 2.24
CA VAL A 52 0.29 -4.16 3.11
C VAL A 52 -0.69 -3.03 2.81
N GLU A 53 -1.41 -2.63 3.84
CA GLU A 53 -2.31 -1.48 3.76
C GLU A 53 -1.69 -0.36 4.57
N TYR A 54 -1.71 0.84 4.01
CA TYR A 54 -1.08 1.97 4.68
C TYR A 54 -1.91 3.22 4.50
N HIS A 55 -1.80 4.09 5.47
CA HIS A 55 -2.37 5.42 5.36
C HIS A 55 -1.57 6.39 6.23
N ALA A 56 -1.65 7.65 5.87
CA ALA A 56 -0.96 8.69 6.58
C ALA A 56 -1.73 9.99 6.45
N ASP A 57 -1.71 10.79 7.50
CA ASP A 57 -2.23 12.14 7.45
C ASP A 57 -1.57 12.96 8.55
N LYS A 58 -1.93 14.25 8.61
CA LYS A 58 -1.30 15.13 9.59
C LYS A 58 -1.62 14.78 11.02
N HIS A 59 -2.79 14.24 11.25
CA HIS A 59 -3.26 14.00 12.60
C HIS A 59 -2.81 12.67 13.14
N ASN A 60 -2.84 11.65 12.30
CA ASN A 60 -2.61 10.29 12.75
C ASN A 60 -1.23 9.77 12.45
N GLY A 61 -0.45 10.53 11.65
CA GLY A 61 0.85 10.07 11.23
C GLY A 61 0.73 8.91 10.26
N PHE A 62 1.70 8.04 10.27
CA PHE A 62 1.77 6.92 9.34
C PHE A 62 1.40 5.63 10.05
N VAL A 63 0.53 4.86 9.42
CA VAL A 63 0.15 3.53 9.92
C VAL A 63 0.22 2.56 8.75
N ALA A 64 0.85 1.42 8.98
CA ALA A 64 0.91 0.36 7.99
C ALA A 64 0.58 -0.97 8.67
N VAL A 65 -0.26 -1.75 8.03
CA VAL A 65 -0.68 -3.05 8.53
C VAL A 65 -0.24 -4.09 7.50
N VAL A 66 0.52 -5.07 7.96
CA VAL A 66 1.02 -6.15 7.12
C VAL A 66 0.25 -7.42 7.45
N LYS A 67 -0.34 -8.01 6.43
CA LYS A 67 -1.12 -9.24 6.56
C LYS A 67 -0.58 -10.27 5.59
N LYS A 68 -0.66 -11.52 5.98
CA LYS A 68 -0.31 -12.61 5.08
C LYS A 68 -1.39 -13.69 5.17
N VAL A 69 -1.84 -14.12 4.00
CA VAL A 69 -2.88 -15.13 3.89
C VAL A 69 -2.33 -16.29 3.08
N GLY A 70 -2.51 -17.50 3.60
CA GLY A 70 -2.01 -18.70 2.93
C GLY A 70 -0.53 -18.90 3.16
N GLY A 71 0.04 -19.92 2.52
CA GLY A 71 1.45 -20.25 2.69
C GLY A 71 1.79 -20.39 4.16
N HIS A 72 2.90 -19.78 4.56
CA HIS A 72 3.32 -19.76 5.96
C HIS A 72 2.82 -18.48 6.61
N SER A 73 1.56 -18.47 6.96
CA SER A 73 0.93 -17.29 7.54
C SER A 73 1.55 -16.90 8.86
N LYS A 74 1.60 -15.60 9.09
CA LYS A 74 2.13 -15.04 10.32
C LYS A 74 1.10 -14.11 10.93
N PRO A 75 1.23 -13.76 12.20
CA PRO A 75 0.33 -12.78 12.79
C PRO A 75 0.37 -11.46 12.02
N GLU A 76 -0.75 -10.78 12.04
CA GLU A 76 -0.84 -9.45 11.48
C GLU A 76 0.05 -8.51 12.26
N ILE A 77 0.76 -7.65 11.55
CA ILE A 77 1.67 -6.68 12.17
C ILE A 77 1.22 -5.28 11.75
N THR A 78 1.13 -4.40 12.73
CA THR A 78 0.78 -3.01 12.49
C THR A 78 1.96 -2.14 12.87
N TYR A 79 2.35 -1.26 11.94
CA TYR A 79 3.43 -0.31 12.17
C TYR A 79 2.85 1.08 12.28
N HIS A 80 3.35 1.85 13.21
CA HIS A 80 2.93 3.23 13.42
C HIS A 80 4.15 4.13 13.35
N GLY A 81 3.94 5.31 12.78
CA GLY A 81 4.98 6.30 12.74
C GLY A 81 4.38 7.68 12.66
N ALA A 82 5.09 8.67 13.19
CA ALA A 82 4.60 10.03 13.17
C ALA A 82 4.53 10.58 11.75
N LYS A 83 5.46 10.16 10.93
CA LYS A 83 5.46 10.54 9.52
C LYS A 83 6.37 9.62 8.75
N PRO A 84 6.10 9.45 7.46
CA PRO A 84 6.94 8.59 6.64
C PRO A 84 8.30 9.22 6.40
N HIS A 85 9.26 8.36 6.17
CA HIS A 85 10.60 8.77 5.79
C HIS A 85 10.82 8.29 4.37
N TYR A 86 11.00 9.22 3.48
CA TYR A 86 11.24 8.90 2.09
C TYR A 86 12.52 9.52 1.59
#